data_6920c86283b3849692a460ce84b2d6a4
#
_entry.id   6920c86283b3849692a460ce84b2d6a4
#
_cell.length_a   1.000
_cell.length_b   1.000
_cell.length_c   1.000
_cell.angle_alpha   90.00
_cell.angle_beta   90.00
_cell.angle_gamma   90.00
#
_symmetry.space_group_name_H-M   'P 1'
#
loop_
_entity.id
_entity.type
_entity.pdbx_description
1 polymer ?
#
loop_
_entity_poly.entity_id
_entity_poly.type
_entity_poly.pdbx_seq_one_letter_code
_entity_poly.pdbx_strand_id
1 'polypeptide(L)'
;MGRFGLIFVGGMAPSRQSEFPSLLQSLKKAGAHHVNVQLAGDEVLTPEALSLTLSLMDEGKRLGLEPAIESHRGTCTETPEKTYALADAYQAVTGQLLPISWDFSHFAVVKHFVPENFSARLLIRPDLIQRAQQFHLRPFNGHHAQIPITDGRGNLTREMEEWLPFAEAVLKCWLEKNGDSGREIFVCPELGPVNGGYALSTFPNSWDDTKRLRSEIDTLWKRLVA
;
A
#
# COMPACT_ATOMS: atom_id res chain seq x y z
N MET A 1 10.01 15.22 -14.82
CA MET A 1 8.78 15.51 -14.08
C MET A 1 8.19 16.87 -14.40
N GLY A 2 8.97 17.92 -14.61
CA GLY A 2 8.46 19.28 -14.80
C GLY A 2 7.46 19.52 -15.95
N ARG A 3 7.51 18.76 -17.06
CA ARG A 3 6.66 19.05 -18.23
C ARG A 3 5.16 18.70 -18.03
N PHE A 4 4.83 17.79 -17.13
CA PHE A 4 3.45 17.31 -16.94
C PHE A 4 2.95 17.43 -15.50
N GLY A 5 3.71 18.04 -14.58
CA GLY A 5 3.32 18.15 -13.18
C GLY A 5 3.18 16.80 -12.45
N LEU A 6 3.79 15.73 -12.97
CA LEU A 6 3.69 14.40 -12.39
C LEU A 6 4.61 14.27 -11.16
N ILE A 7 4.09 13.64 -10.11
CA ILE A 7 4.84 13.21 -8.93
C ILE A 7 5.27 11.76 -9.14
N PHE A 8 6.55 11.47 -8.89
CA PHE A 8 7.08 10.12 -8.99
C PHE A 8 7.24 9.51 -7.59
N VAL A 9 6.49 8.45 -7.32
CA VAL A 9 6.68 7.59 -6.15
C VAL A 9 7.58 6.44 -6.56
N GLY A 10 8.72 6.28 -5.89
CA GLY A 10 9.66 5.20 -6.17
C GLY A 10 9.19 3.88 -5.59
N GLY A 11 9.62 2.75 -6.19
CA GLY A 11 9.40 1.41 -5.66
C GLY A 11 10.70 0.60 -5.64
N MET A 12 10.92 -0.20 -4.59
CA MET A 12 12.07 -1.10 -4.50
C MET A 12 11.74 -2.33 -3.64
N ALA A 13 12.47 -3.43 -3.90
CA ALA A 13 12.31 -4.68 -3.18
C ALA A 13 13.68 -5.23 -2.72
N PRO A 14 14.33 -4.60 -1.75
CA PRO A 14 15.65 -5.03 -1.26
C PRO A 14 15.53 -6.21 -0.30
N SER A 15 16.45 -7.13 -0.40
CA SER A 15 16.59 -8.26 0.53
C SER A 15 17.65 -8.04 1.60
N ARG A 16 18.57 -7.09 1.40
CA ARG A 16 19.74 -6.87 2.25
C ARG A 16 20.08 -5.40 2.40
N GLN A 17 20.62 -5.05 3.57
CA GLN A 17 21.05 -3.68 3.87
C GLN A 17 22.04 -3.09 2.84
N SER A 18 22.95 -3.91 2.28
CA SER A 18 23.93 -3.46 1.30
C SER A 18 23.33 -2.93 -0.01
N GLU A 19 22.06 -3.21 -0.29
CA GLU A 19 21.36 -2.76 -1.49
C GLU A 19 20.76 -1.35 -1.34
N PHE A 20 20.51 -0.91 -0.10
CA PHE A 20 19.80 0.35 0.17
C PHE A 20 20.47 1.58 -0.47
N PRO A 21 21.80 1.81 -0.35
CA PRO A 21 22.40 3.01 -0.88
C PRO A 21 22.24 3.15 -2.39
N SER A 22 22.47 2.07 -3.14
CA SER A 22 22.40 2.10 -4.61
C SER A 22 20.96 2.27 -5.11
N LEU A 23 19.99 1.55 -4.51
CA LEU A 23 18.59 1.63 -4.89
C LEU A 23 18.00 3.00 -4.57
N LEU A 24 18.19 3.50 -3.35
CA LEU A 24 17.69 4.81 -2.94
C LEU A 24 18.33 5.95 -3.74
N GLN A 25 19.63 5.90 -4.02
CA GLN A 25 20.29 6.90 -4.89
C GLN A 25 19.71 6.91 -6.30
N SER A 26 19.40 5.74 -6.85
CA SER A 26 18.81 5.61 -8.19
C SER A 26 17.41 6.24 -8.22
N LEU A 27 16.58 5.97 -7.20
CA LEU A 27 15.25 6.55 -7.05
C LEU A 27 15.31 8.08 -6.86
N LYS A 28 16.24 8.56 -6.03
CA LYS A 28 16.48 10.01 -5.86
C LYS A 28 16.86 10.68 -7.18
N LYS A 29 17.77 10.08 -7.96
CA LYS A 29 18.15 10.60 -9.29
C LYS A 29 16.97 10.62 -10.26
N ALA A 30 16.07 9.66 -10.17
CA ALA A 30 14.82 9.63 -10.93
C ALA A 30 13.80 10.69 -10.46
N GLY A 31 14.04 11.35 -9.32
CA GLY A 31 13.20 12.41 -8.76
C GLY A 31 12.13 11.91 -7.81
N ALA A 32 12.26 10.71 -7.26
CA ALA A 32 11.41 10.25 -6.17
C ALA A 32 11.68 11.08 -4.90
N HIS A 33 10.63 11.27 -4.10
CA HIS A 33 10.70 11.72 -2.71
C HIS A 33 10.14 10.63 -1.80
N HIS A 34 8.98 10.10 -2.12
CA HIS A 34 8.38 8.95 -1.45
C HIS A 34 8.83 7.65 -2.10
N VAL A 35 9.10 6.63 -1.27
CA VAL A 35 9.58 5.32 -1.73
C VAL A 35 8.77 4.21 -1.07
N ASN A 36 8.07 3.43 -1.89
CA ASN A 36 7.42 2.20 -1.47
C ASN A 36 8.44 1.06 -1.40
N VAL A 37 8.47 0.31 -0.29
CA VAL A 37 9.51 -0.69 -0.04
C VAL A 37 8.91 -2.04 0.35
N GLN A 38 9.06 -3.02 -0.52
CA GLN A 38 8.84 -4.43 -0.24
C GLN A 38 10.12 -4.99 0.41
N LEU A 39 10.15 -5.04 1.75
CA LEU A 39 11.37 -5.32 2.49
C LEU A 39 11.54 -6.80 2.79
N ALA A 40 12.67 -7.37 2.35
CA ALA A 40 13.13 -8.72 2.65
C ALA A 40 12.12 -9.83 2.30
N GLY A 41 12.41 -11.08 2.63
CA GLY A 41 11.52 -12.22 2.44
C GLY A 41 10.62 -12.50 3.65
N ASP A 42 9.66 -13.38 3.47
CA ASP A 42 8.71 -13.79 4.52
C ASP A 42 9.35 -14.67 5.61
N GLU A 43 10.51 -15.24 5.34
CA GLU A 43 11.31 -15.98 6.33
C GLU A 43 11.97 -15.07 7.37
N VAL A 44 12.10 -13.76 7.08
CA VAL A 44 12.79 -12.82 7.98
C VAL A 44 11.93 -12.50 9.21
N LEU A 45 12.52 -12.70 10.38
CA LEU A 45 11.85 -12.49 11.66
C LEU A 45 11.94 -11.02 12.12
N THR A 46 11.04 -10.63 13.02
CA THR A 46 10.91 -9.25 13.51
C THR A 46 12.22 -8.59 13.93
N PRO A 47 13.15 -9.22 14.69
CA PRO A 47 14.40 -8.56 15.09
C PRO A 47 15.29 -8.18 13.90
N GLU A 48 15.39 -9.03 12.90
CA GLU A 48 16.15 -8.77 11.69
C GLU A 48 15.43 -7.74 10.80
N ALA A 49 14.13 -7.89 10.62
CA ALA A 49 13.29 -6.92 9.90
C ALA A 49 13.40 -5.51 10.52
N LEU A 50 13.44 -5.40 11.86
CA LEU A 50 13.65 -4.14 12.56
C LEU A 50 15.02 -3.54 12.24
N SER A 51 16.09 -4.35 12.30
CA SER A 51 17.45 -3.89 11.96
C SER A 51 17.53 -3.35 10.53
N LEU A 52 16.96 -4.07 9.58
CA LEU A 52 16.87 -3.62 8.17
C LEU A 52 16.05 -2.34 8.05
N THR A 53 14.90 -2.27 8.73
CA THR A 53 14.03 -1.09 8.72
C THR A 53 14.73 0.15 9.25
N LEU A 54 15.40 0.06 10.40
CA LEU A 54 16.17 1.18 11.00
C LEU A 54 17.24 1.68 10.03
N SER A 55 18.03 0.76 9.46
CA SER A 55 19.07 1.11 8.48
C SER A 55 18.50 1.75 7.21
N LEU A 56 17.35 1.27 6.74
CA LEU A 56 16.66 1.83 5.57
C LEU A 56 16.17 3.26 5.84
N MET A 57 15.56 3.48 7.00
CA MET A 57 15.06 4.81 7.38
C MET A 57 16.20 5.82 7.56
N ASP A 58 17.32 5.41 8.15
CA ASP A 58 18.51 6.26 8.28
C ASP A 58 19.10 6.63 6.92
N GLU A 59 19.21 5.68 5.99
CA GLU A 59 19.70 5.95 4.64
C GLU A 59 18.71 6.82 3.84
N GLY A 60 17.41 6.59 3.98
CA GLY A 60 16.37 7.44 3.40
C GLY A 60 16.49 8.88 3.89
N LYS A 61 16.61 9.08 5.20
CA LYS A 61 16.80 10.40 5.82
C LYS A 61 18.07 11.09 5.30
N ARG A 62 19.19 10.37 5.21
CA ARG A 62 20.47 10.89 4.67
C ARG A 62 20.32 11.38 3.24
N LEU A 63 19.48 10.75 2.44
CA LEU A 63 19.21 11.11 1.05
C LEU A 63 18.06 12.11 0.87
N GLY A 64 17.34 12.47 1.93
CA GLY A 64 16.13 13.30 1.83
C GLY A 64 14.97 12.58 1.14
N LEU A 65 14.86 11.26 1.33
CA LEU A 65 13.79 10.41 0.87
C LEU A 65 12.92 9.95 2.05
N GLU A 66 11.69 9.61 1.76
CA GLU A 66 10.70 9.10 2.72
C GLU A 66 10.30 7.66 2.38
N PRO A 67 11.09 6.65 2.83
CA PRO A 67 10.69 5.25 2.67
C PRO A 67 9.48 4.91 3.53
N ALA A 68 8.60 4.07 2.99
CA ALA A 68 7.52 3.42 3.74
C ALA A 68 7.51 1.92 3.42
N ILE A 69 7.37 1.10 4.46
CA ILE A 69 7.35 -0.36 4.29
C ILE A 69 5.98 -0.78 3.79
N GLU A 70 5.94 -1.52 2.70
CA GLU A 70 4.69 -2.04 2.15
C GLU A 70 4.22 -3.28 2.93
N SER A 71 2.92 -3.34 3.23
CA SER A 71 2.29 -4.58 3.66
C SER A 71 2.12 -5.50 2.44
N HIS A 72 3.02 -6.50 2.28
CA HIS A 72 3.08 -7.31 1.07
C HIS A 72 3.36 -8.79 1.38
N ARG A 73 2.60 -9.71 0.73
CA ARG A 73 2.87 -11.14 0.82
C ARG A 73 4.28 -11.48 0.31
N GLY A 74 4.91 -12.51 0.89
CA GLY A 74 6.27 -12.90 0.55
C GLY A 74 7.33 -11.90 1.02
N THR A 75 7.02 -11.04 1.98
CA THR A 75 7.95 -10.12 2.64
C THR A 75 7.89 -10.24 4.16
N CYS A 76 8.76 -9.54 4.87
CA CYS A 76 8.74 -9.51 6.33
C CYS A 76 7.44 -8.91 6.93
N THR A 77 6.57 -8.34 6.11
CA THR A 77 5.27 -7.75 6.47
C THR A 77 4.08 -8.50 5.88
N GLU A 78 4.23 -9.77 5.51
CA GLU A 78 3.21 -10.53 4.77
C GLU A 78 1.88 -10.74 5.51
N THR A 79 1.90 -10.68 6.85
CA THR A 79 0.69 -10.84 7.67
C THR A 79 0.48 -9.64 8.59
N PRO A 80 -0.77 -9.39 9.05
CA PRO A 80 -1.02 -8.37 10.06
C PRO A 80 -0.13 -8.53 11.29
N GLU A 81 0.06 -9.75 11.79
CA GLU A 81 0.83 -10.03 12.98
C GLU A 81 2.30 -9.63 12.81
N LYS A 82 2.93 -9.99 11.68
CA LYS A 82 4.32 -9.60 11.37
C LYS A 82 4.45 -8.08 11.21
N THR A 83 3.53 -7.48 10.49
CA THR A 83 3.53 -6.02 10.26
C THR A 83 3.40 -5.25 11.57
N TYR A 84 2.45 -5.67 12.44
CA TYR A 84 2.24 -4.97 13.71
C TYR A 84 3.37 -5.22 14.69
N ALA A 85 3.93 -6.43 14.74
CA ALA A 85 5.12 -6.71 15.55
C ALA A 85 6.32 -5.85 15.14
N LEU A 86 6.54 -5.67 13.83
CA LEU A 86 7.58 -4.78 13.32
C LEU A 86 7.29 -3.31 13.67
N ALA A 87 6.05 -2.86 13.51
CA ALA A 87 5.65 -1.49 13.84
C ALA A 87 5.81 -1.19 15.33
N ASP A 88 5.42 -2.11 16.21
CA ASP A 88 5.57 -1.95 17.65
C ASP A 88 7.06 -1.95 18.07
N ALA A 89 7.87 -2.85 17.49
CA ALA A 89 9.32 -2.87 17.74
C ALA A 89 10.00 -1.58 17.25
N TYR A 90 9.62 -1.08 16.08
CA TYR A 90 10.12 0.19 15.54
C TYR A 90 9.75 1.37 16.45
N GLN A 91 8.50 1.43 16.90
CA GLN A 91 8.04 2.48 17.80
C GLN A 91 8.73 2.42 19.15
N ALA A 92 8.98 1.23 19.69
CA ALA A 92 9.69 1.05 20.95
C ALA A 92 11.13 1.60 20.90
N VAL A 93 11.81 1.47 19.75
CA VAL A 93 13.20 1.95 19.59
C VAL A 93 13.25 3.43 19.22
N THR A 94 12.36 3.90 18.36
CA THR A 94 12.45 5.25 17.77
C THR A 94 11.53 6.28 18.42
N GLY A 95 10.51 5.84 19.15
CA GLY A 95 9.41 6.68 19.63
C GLY A 95 8.43 7.14 18.53
N GLN A 96 8.59 6.66 17.28
CA GLN A 96 7.80 7.06 16.14
C GLN A 96 6.99 5.90 15.57
N LEU A 97 5.84 6.20 15.00
CA LEU A 97 5.08 5.20 14.24
C LEU A 97 5.80 4.84 12.93
N LEU A 98 5.86 3.57 12.62
CA LEU A 98 6.44 3.06 11.37
C LEU A 98 5.67 3.62 10.18
N PRO A 99 6.34 4.25 9.18
CA PRO A 99 5.71 4.60 7.92
C PRO A 99 5.36 3.32 7.13
N ILE A 100 4.09 3.15 6.81
CA ILE A 100 3.60 1.98 6.06
C ILE A 100 2.90 2.44 4.79
N SER A 101 3.22 1.79 3.67
CA SER A 101 2.41 1.75 2.45
C SER A 101 1.46 0.57 2.54
N TRP A 102 0.16 0.83 2.55
CA TRP A 102 -0.82 -0.22 2.78
C TRP A 102 -1.31 -0.84 1.48
N ASP A 103 -1.07 -2.14 1.32
CA ASP A 103 -1.80 -3.02 0.43
C ASP A 103 -2.52 -4.10 1.24
N PHE A 104 -3.77 -3.86 1.53
CA PHE A 104 -4.60 -4.76 2.33
C PHE A 104 -4.96 -6.06 1.60
N SER A 105 -4.84 -6.10 0.27
CA SER A 105 -5.15 -7.26 -0.54
C SER A 105 -4.27 -8.47 -0.17
N HIS A 106 -3.02 -8.22 0.18
CA HIS A 106 -2.09 -9.26 0.60
C HIS A 106 -2.51 -9.91 1.92
N PHE A 107 -2.92 -9.12 2.89
CA PHE A 107 -3.44 -9.65 4.15
C PHE A 107 -4.72 -10.46 3.95
N ALA A 108 -5.62 -9.97 3.11
CA ALA A 108 -6.88 -10.66 2.85
C ALA A 108 -6.65 -12.05 2.25
N VAL A 109 -5.72 -12.16 1.29
CA VAL A 109 -5.38 -13.45 0.66
C VAL A 109 -4.70 -14.40 1.64
N VAL A 110 -3.67 -13.94 2.36
CA VAL A 110 -2.91 -14.79 3.30
C VAL A 110 -3.78 -15.28 4.45
N LYS A 111 -4.77 -14.48 4.89
CA LYS A 111 -5.66 -14.80 6.01
C LYS A 111 -7.05 -15.29 5.60
N HIS A 112 -7.33 -15.41 4.30
CA HIS A 112 -8.64 -15.80 3.77
C HIS A 112 -9.79 -14.95 4.32
N PHE A 113 -9.63 -13.62 4.36
CA PHE A 113 -10.68 -12.74 4.87
C PHE A 113 -11.85 -12.64 3.88
N VAL A 114 -13.05 -12.51 4.43
CA VAL A 114 -14.29 -12.31 3.66
C VAL A 114 -14.75 -10.86 3.73
N PRO A 115 -15.49 -10.35 2.74
CA PRO A 115 -15.86 -8.92 2.66
C PRO A 115 -16.53 -8.38 3.92
N GLU A 116 -17.39 -9.18 4.55
CA GLU A 116 -18.17 -8.79 5.73
C GLU A 116 -17.29 -8.45 6.94
N ASN A 117 -16.05 -8.90 6.96
CA ASN A 117 -15.13 -8.65 8.08
C ASN A 117 -13.90 -7.83 7.72
N PHE A 118 -13.79 -7.28 6.49
CA PHE A 118 -12.61 -6.49 6.08
C PHE A 118 -12.31 -5.35 7.05
N SER A 119 -13.27 -4.47 7.32
CA SER A 119 -13.03 -3.33 8.22
C SER A 119 -12.66 -3.78 9.63
N ALA A 120 -13.35 -4.78 10.18
CA ALA A 120 -13.07 -5.29 11.52
C ALA A 120 -11.70 -5.97 11.67
N ARG A 121 -11.16 -6.54 10.58
CA ARG A 121 -9.91 -7.30 10.60
C ARG A 121 -8.71 -6.54 10.07
N LEU A 122 -8.94 -5.55 9.20
CA LEU A 122 -7.87 -4.82 8.49
C LEU A 122 -7.63 -3.41 9.06
N LEU A 123 -8.62 -2.82 9.76
CA LEU A 123 -8.49 -1.47 10.31
C LEU A 123 -8.24 -1.45 11.83
N ILE A 124 -7.66 -2.50 12.38
CA ILE A 124 -7.42 -2.64 13.84
C ILE A 124 -6.28 -1.76 14.38
N ARG A 125 -5.49 -1.15 13.50
CA ARG A 125 -4.41 -0.20 13.84
C ARG A 125 -4.64 1.15 13.16
N PRO A 126 -5.68 1.89 13.58
CA PRO A 126 -5.99 3.19 12.99
C PRO A 126 -4.83 4.19 13.09
N ASP A 127 -4.01 4.12 14.15
CA ASP A 127 -2.81 4.92 14.33
C ASP A 127 -1.82 4.78 13.16
N LEU A 128 -1.56 3.55 12.72
CA LEU A 128 -0.67 3.26 11.58
C LEU A 128 -1.30 3.66 10.24
N ILE A 129 -2.62 3.46 10.08
CA ILE A 129 -3.35 3.88 8.88
C ILE A 129 -3.32 5.41 8.75
N GLN A 130 -3.55 6.13 9.83
CA GLN A 130 -3.48 7.59 9.89
C GLN A 130 -2.06 8.13 9.65
N ARG A 131 -1.01 7.32 9.91
CA ARG A 131 0.39 7.66 9.62
C ARG A 131 0.77 7.37 8.16
N ALA A 132 -0.02 6.60 7.42
CA ALA A 132 0.27 6.19 6.05
C ALA A 132 0.61 7.37 5.12
N GLN A 133 1.49 7.10 4.16
CA GLN A 133 1.83 8.01 3.07
C GLN A 133 1.26 7.53 1.74
N GLN A 134 0.96 6.23 1.64
CA GLN A 134 0.47 5.61 0.43
C GLN A 134 -0.51 4.48 0.74
N PHE A 135 -1.53 4.38 -0.09
CA PHE A 135 -2.42 3.24 -0.20
C PHE A 135 -2.35 2.65 -1.60
N HIS A 136 -2.15 1.34 -1.68
CA HIS A 136 -2.46 0.55 -2.86
C HIS A 136 -3.90 0.09 -2.74
N LEU A 137 -4.80 0.77 -3.43
CA LEU A 137 -6.23 0.45 -3.39
C LEU A 137 -6.62 -0.30 -4.65
N ARG A 138 -6.94 -1.57 -4.48
CA ARG A 138 -7.52 -2.46 -5.49
C ARG A 138 -8.54 -3.37 -4.82
N PRO A 139 -9.64 -3.75 -5.49
CA PRO A 139 -10.58 -4.70 -4.90
C PRO A 139 -9.96 -6.09 -4.82
N PHE A 140 -10.27 -6.77 -3.72
CA PHE A 140 -9.73 -8.08 -3.38
C PHE A 140 -10.78 -8.92 -2.63
N ASN A 141 -10.50 -10.21 -2.48
CA ASN A 141 -11.17 -11.08 -1.52
C ASN A 141 -10.16 -12.04 -0.87
N GLY A 142 -10.61 -13.01 -0.09
CA GLY A 142 -9.73 -13.96 0.59
C GLY A 142 -9.00 -14.94 -0.32
N HIS A 143 -9.24 -14.90 -1.63
CA HIS A 143 -8.63 -15.81 -2.61
C HIS A 143 -7.85 -15.05 -3.69
N HIS A 144 -8.18 -13.79 -3.94
CA HIS A 144 -7.62 -12.99 -5.04
C HIS A 144 -7.18 -11.63 -4.51
N ALA A 145 -5.91 -11.30 -4.68
CA ALA A 145 -5.36 -9.98 -4.36
C ALA A 145 -5.83 -8.91 -5.35
N GLN A 146 -6.39 -9.31 -6.48
CA GLN A 146 -6.93 -8.44 -7.50
C GLN A 146 -8.18 -9.07 -8.11
N ILE A 147 -9.26 -8.28 -8.16
CA ILE A 147 -10.54 -8.65 -8.75
C ILE A 147 -10.88 -7.64 -9.84
N PRO A 148 -11.55 -8.05 -10.95
CA PRO A 148 -12.02 -7.13 -11.96
C PRO A 148 -12.95 -6.05 -11.39
N ILE A 149 -12.77 -4.83 -11.85
CA ILE A 149 -13.61 -3.69 -11.46
C ILE A 149 -14.94 -3.76 -12.19
N THR A 150 -14.90 -4.15 -13.48
CA THR A 150 -16.06 -4.22 -14.35
C THR A 150 -16.28 -5.62 -14.91
N ASP A 151 -17.50 -5.86 -15.35
CA ASP A 151 -17.90 -7.08 -16.07
C ASP A 151 -17.47 -7.08 -17.57
N GLY A 152 -16.65 -6.13 -17.97
CA GLY A 152 -16.25 -5.90 -19.36
C GLY A 152 -17.31 -5.16 -20.21
N ARG A 153 -18.50 -4.88 -19.66
CA ARG A 153 -19.58 -4.09 -20.29
C ARG A 153 -19.76 -2.71 -19.65
N GLY A 154 -18.95 -2.43 -18.64
CA GLY A 154 -18.96 -1.15 -17.93
C GLY A 154 -19.73 -1.15 -16.61
N ASN A 155 -20.44 -2.22 -16.26
CA ASN A 155 -21.05 -2.35 -14.93
C ASN A 155 -19.98 -2.76 -13.90
N LEU A 156 -20.13 -2.30 -12.68
CA LEU A 156 -19.28 -2.78 -11.58
C LEU A 156 -19.55 -4.28 -11.34
N THR A 157 -18.49 -5.00 -10.95
CA THR A 157 -18.65 -6.35 -10.45
C THR A 157 -19.26 -6.31 -9.04
N ARG A 158 -19.95 -7.38 -8.65
CA ARG A 158 -20.46 -7.53 -7.29
C ARG A 158 -19.34 -7.41 -6.26
N GLU A 159 -18.19 -8.00 -6.54
CA GLU A 159 -17.03 -7.98 -5.66
C GLU A 159 -16.46 -6.56 -5.49
N MET A 160 -16.52 -5.74 -6.54
CA MET A 160 -16.16 -4.32 -6.43
C MET A 160 -17.16 -3.57 -5.55
N GLU A 161 -18.46 -3.82 -5.71
CA GLU A 161 -19.49 -3.20 -4.87
C GLU A 161 -19.34 -3.60 -3.38
N GLU A 162 -18.99 -4.86 -3.10
CA GLU A 162 -18.73 -5.36 -1.75
C GLU A 162 -17.44 -4.76 -1.13
N TRP A 163 -16.45 -4.41 -1.96
CA TRP A 163 -15.18 -3.82 -1.52
C TRP A 163 -15.24 -2.30 -1.28
N LEU A 164 -16.07 -1.56 -2.01
CA LEU A 164 -16.14 -0.10 -1.91
C LEU A 164 -16.38 0.43 -0.48
N PRO A 165 -17.25 -0.18 0.38
CA PRO A 165 -17.40 0.25 1.76
C PRO A 165 -16.11 0.16 2.58
N PHE A 166 -15.27 -0.84 2.31
CA PHE A 166 -13.96 -0.97 2.95
C PHE A 166 -13.02 0.14 2.50
N ALA A 167 -12.94 0.43 1.19
CA ALA A 167 -12.13 1.53 0.67
C ALA A 167 -12.54 2.88 1.28
N GLU A 168 -13.84 3.12 1.41
CA GLU A 168 -14.36 4.31 2.09
C GLU A 168 -13.93 4.37 3.56
N ALA A 169 -13.98 3.24 4.28
CA ALA A 169 -13.57 3.17 5.68
C ALA A 169 -12.06 3.44 5.86
N VAL A 170 -11.20 2.97 4.95
CA VAL A 170 -9.76 3.28 4.93
C VAL A 170 -9.53 4.78 4.79
N LEU A 171 -10.15 5.41 3.79
CA LEU A 171 -10.00 6.85 3.53
C LEU A 171 -10.54 7.69 4.68
N LYS A 172 -11.69 7.32 5.25
CA LYS A 172 -12.25 7.93 6.45
C LYS A 172 -11.29 7.87 7.63
N CYS A 173 -10.76 6.69 7.93
CA CYS A 173 -9.81 6.50 9.02
C CYS A 173 -8.58 7.41 8.86
N TRP A 174 -8.06 7.56 7.64
CA TRP A 174 -6.95 8.47 7.39
C TRP A 174 -7.33 9.94 7.59
N LEU A 175 -8.50 10.36 7.09
CA LEU A 175 -9.01 11.72 7.19
C LEU A 175 -9.31 12.17 8.62
N GLU A 176 -9.71 11.27 9.53
CA GLU A 176 -9.97 11.58 10.94
C GLU A 176 -8.82 12.35 11.62
N LYS A 177 -7.58 12.10 11.18
CA LYS A 177 -6.41 12.80 11.72
C LYS A 177 -5.84 13.84 10.77
N ASN A 178 -6.03 13.67 9.47
CA ASN A 178 -5.29 14.41 8.45
C ASN A 178 -6.17 15.40 7.67
N GLY A 179 -7.49 15.39 7.82
CA GLY A 179 -8.41 16.22 7.04
C GLY A 179 -8.06 17.71 7.02
N ASP A 180 -7.69 18.25 8.18
CA ASP A 180 -7.33 19.68 8.33
C ASP A 180 -5.82 19.93 8.37
N SER A 181 -5.00 18.91 8.16
CA SER A 181 -3.54 19.00 8.33
C SER A 181 -2.79 19.55 7.12
N GLY A 182 -3.43 19.64 5.96
CA GLY A 182 -2.79 19.92 4.68
C GLY A 182 -1.87 18.79 4.18
N ARG A 183 -1.90 17.63 4.85
CA ARG A 183 -1.08 16.47 4.49
C ARG A 183 -1.68 15.77 3.27
N GLU A 184 -0.82 15.34 2.35
CA GLU A 184 -1.21 14.57 1.17
C GLU A 184 -1.07 13.07 1.40
N ILE A 185 -1.88 12.28 0.71
CA ILE A 185 -1.81 10.82 0.62
C ILE A 185 -1.73 10.39 -0.84
N PHE A 186 -0.82 9.49 -1.15
CA PHE A 186 -0.76 8.88 -2.47
C PHE A 186 -1.67 7.65 -2.52
N VAL A 187 -2.54 7.62 -3.52
CA VAL A 187 -3.39 6.46 -3.76
C VAL A 187 -3.05 5.86 -5.11
N CYS A 188 -2.59 4.61 -5.10
CA CYS A 188 -2.31 3.83 -6.28
C CYS A 188 -3.45 2.86 -6.56
N PRO A 189 -4.28 3.05 -7.60
CA PRO A 189 -5.24 2.05 -8.06
C PRO A 189 -4.44 0.96 -8.79
N GLU A 190 -3.94 -0.02 -8.05
CA GLU A 190 -2.96 -0.98 -8.52
C GLU A 190 -3.62 -2.22 -9.13
N LEU A 191 -3.70 -2.27 -10.47
CA LEU A 191 -4.12 -3.46 -11.19
C LEU A 191 -3.00 -3.95 -12.12
N GLY A 192 -2.50 -5.15 -11.83
CA GLY A 192 -1.46 -5.79 -12.64
C GLY A 192 -2.04 -6.49 -13.88
N PRO A 193 -1.24 -6.63 -14.96
CA PRO A 193 -1.66 -7.26 -16.20
C PRO A 193 -1.66 -8.79 -16.13
N VAL A 194 -2.21 -9.43 -17.19
CA VAL A 194 -2.15 -10.89 -17.40
C VAL A 194 -0.69 -11.38 -17.46
N ASN A 195 0.15 -10.66 -18.19
CA ASN A 195 1.59 -10.93 -18.22
C ASN A 195 2.24 -10.51 -16.91
N GLY A 196 2.36 -11.41 -15.98
CA GLY A 196 2.82 -11.17 -14.61
C GLY A 196 1.99 -11.93 -13.59
N GLY A 197 0.92 -12.59 -14.04
CA GLY A 197 0.11 -13.47 -13.21
C GLY A 197 -0.89 -12.77 -12.28
N TYR A 198 -1.06 -11.45 -12.42
CA TYR A 198 -2.00 -10.69 -11.58
C TYR A 198 -3.45 -10.78 -12.05
N ALA A 199 -3.67 -10.92 -13.36
CA ALA A 199 -4.99 -11.06 -13.96
C ALA A 199 -5.12 -12.38 -14.71
N LEU A 200 -6.34 -12.84 -14.94
CA LEU A 200 -6.66 -13.97 -15.82
C LEU A 200 -6.99 -13.47 -17.23
N SER A 201 -6.76 -14.32 -18.22
CA SER A 201 -7.08 -13.99 -19.63
C SER A 201 -8.56 -13.72 -19.90
N THR A 202 -9.44 -14.14 -18.99
CA THR A 202 -10.89 -13.90 -19.02
C THR A 202 -11.32 -12.60 -18.36
N PHE A 203 -10.38 -11.90 -17.69
CA PHE A 203 -10.68 -10.63 -17.04
C PHE A 203 -10.77 -9.51 -18.09
N PRO A 204 -11.50 -8.42 -17.81
CA PRO A 204 -11.46 -7.20 -18.58
C PRO A 204 -10.05 -6.64 -18.71
N ASN A 205 -9.86 -5.69 -19.61
CA ASN A 205 -8.57 -5.01 -19.75
C ASN A 205 -8.22 -4.27 -18.46
N SER A 206 -7.10 -4.65 -17.83
CA SER A 206 -6.69 -4.08 -16.54
C SER A 206 -6.40 -2.57 -16.60
N TRP A 207 -6.02 -2.03 -17.76
CA TRP A 207 -5.83 -0.60 -17.95
C TRP A 207 -7.14 0.19 -17.89
N ASP A 208 -8.19 -0.34 -18.52
CA ASP A 208 -9.50 0.31 -18.50
C ASP A 208 -10.17 0.15 -17.14
N ASP A 209 -10.02 -1.00 -16.52
CA ASP A 209 -10.44 -1.25 -15.13
C ASP A 209 -9.69 -0.33 -14.15
N THR A 210 -8.38 -0.09 -14.33
CA THR A 210 -7.63 0.85 -13.49
C THR A 210 -8.17 2.28 -13.59
N LYS A 211 -8.52 2.74 -14.79
CA LYS A 211 -9.15 4.06 -14.99
C LYS A 211 -10.51 4.14 -14.28
N ARG A 212 -11.29 3.08 -14.37
CA ARG A 212 -12.58 3.01 -13.68
C ARG A 212 -12.39 3.01 -12.16
N LEU A 213 -11.49 2.19 -11.63
CA LEU A 213 -11.15 2.16 -10.21
C LEU A 213 -10.72 3.53 -9.69
N ARG A 214 -9.84 4.22 -10.43
CA ARG A 214 -9.44 5.59 -10.10
C ARG A 214 -10.63 6.52 -9.99
N SER A 215 -11.59 6.42 -10.91
CA SER A 215 -12.80 7.25 -10.90
C SER A 215 -13.68 6.97 -9.68
N GLU A 216 -13.84 5.72 -9.30
CA GLU A 216 -14.61 5.33 -8.11
C GLU A 216 -13.95 5.86 -6.83
N ILE A 217 -12.62 5.70 -6.69
CA ILE A 217 -11.85 6.23 -5.54
C ILE A 217 -11.93 7.76 -5.48
N ASP A 218 -11.80 8.46 -6.60
CA ASP A 218 -11.94 9.92 -6.67
C ASP A 218 -13.34 10.38 -6.24
N THR A 219 -14.36 9.62 -6.61
CA THR A 219 -15.75 9.89 -6.18
C THR A 219 -15.93 9.71 -4.69
N LEU A 220 -15.36 8.63 -4.11
CA LEU A 220 -15.34 8.42 -2.66
C LEU A 220 -14.64 9.58 -1.95
N TRP A 221 -13.43 9.92 -2.41
CA TRP A 221 -12.64 11.01 -1.81
C TRP A 221 -13.39 12.34 -1.81
N LYS A 222 -13.92 12.76 -2.95
CA LYS A 222 -14.68 14.01 -3.07
C LYS A 222 -15.88 14.06 -2.12
N ARG A 223 -16.56 12.94 -1.93
CA ARG A 223 -17.69 12.84 -0.98
C ARG A 223 -17.24 12.98 0.48
N LEU A 224 -16.06 12.49 0.80
CA LEU A 224 -15.54 12.50 2.17
C LEU A 224 -14.95 13.85 2.60
N VAL A 225 -14.48 14.66 1.63
CA VAL A 225 -13.86 15.98 1.91
C VAL A 225 -14.79 17.16 1.62
N ALA A 226 -16.01 16.91 1.11
CA ALA A 226 -17.04 17.92 0.90
C ALA A 226 -17.72 18.31 2.20
#